data_6b9d8cd7cf313e099f871ffd741735f5
#
_entry.id   6b9d8cd7cf313e099f871ffd741735f5
#
_cell.length_a   1.000
_cell.length_b   1.000
_cell.length_c   1.000
_cell.angle_alpha   90.00
_cell.angle_beta   90.00
_cell.angle_gamma   90.00
#
_symmetry.space_group_name_H-M   'P 1'
#
loop_
_entity.id
_entity.type
_entity.pdbx_description
1 polymer ?
#
loop_
_entity_poly.entity_id
_entity_poly.type
_entity_poly.pdbx_seq_one_letter_code
_entity_poly.pdbx_strand_id
1 'polypeptide(L)'
;MSASPQSPSSPPAEFATDFLAPPEAVEPPHGPLLVASDASDASDAAFPMARVVAAHTGAAVQVVSALRPNVMPVYAYDAMVSPSVTVPELLEHRAARVSAQLARLVPEASTAPWPVTVRSGDPAREIAARAHDLEARLVVVGRGRHGLLERVFGGESVLRLLQLGETPVLAVEATLTQLPRRVVIATDFSLFSVYAAQVALSLCAPGATIEIVHVAPSLSDHAPVTKRFAEEYHAQAQRSFTSFIERIRQPGLTFETTLLEGNASTRLIEHLRAHPADLVVSATHGYGFLRRSMLGSVATELLRSAPCSVLCVPGTARTLAAARAQATAPHDRRRLLPMALLDAELASFSARHDGHLCTVELNQHNVGAHAIGHHLPLAGITYESASRTITLMFGLSSEPGRHLSHQLRQCEAVELITDGHDREQVLRVRHAGGYTIVLLE
;
A
#
# COMPACT_ATOMS: atom_id res chain seq x y z
N MET A 1 -36.40 -49.94 39.14
CA MET A 1 -36.34 -48.48 38.82
C MET A 1 -35.06 -48.28 38.03
N SER A 2 -35.22 -48.29 36.73
CA SER A 2 -34.10 -48.19 35.76
C SER A 2 -33.86 -46.74 35.42
N ALA A 3 -32.62 -46.27 35.60
CA ALA A 3 -32.17 -45.00 35.13
C ALA A 3 -31.73 -45.13 33.67
N SER A 4 -32.34 -44.35 32.78
CA SER A 4 -31.97 -44.23 31.36
C SER A 4 -30.68 -43.40 31.23
N PRO A 5 -29.76 -43.78 30.36
CA PRO A 5 -28.58 -42.96 30.09
C PRO A 5 -28.96 -41.75 29.25
N GLN A 6 -28.51 -40.58 29.69
CA GLN A 6 -28.59 -39.33 28.92
C GLN A 6 -27.69 -39.42 27.69
N SER A 7 -28.25 -39.10 26.53
CA SER A 7 -27.55 -38.96 25.25
C SER A 7 -26.49 -37.86 25.32
N PRO A 8 -25.33 -38.00 24.66
CA PRO A 8 -24.34 -36.95 24.58
C PRO A 8 -24.90 -35.79 23.79
N SER A 9 -24.71 -34.59 24.33
CA SER A 9 -25.00 -33.30 23.71
C SER A 9 -24.30 -33.18 22.36
N SER A 10 -25.05 -32.73 21.36
CA SER A 10 -24.56 -32.41 20.03
C SER A 10 -23.33 -31.47 20.11
N PRO A 11 -22.36 -31.66 19.22
CA PRO A 11 -21.23 -30.70 19.13
C PRO A 11 -21.71 -29.29 18.84
N PRO A 12 -21.01 -28.25 19.32
CA PRO A 12 -21.37 -26.88 19.01
C PRO A 12 -21.37 -26.68 17.50
N ALA A 13 -22.34 -25.89 17.03
CA ALA A 13 -22.54 -25.56 15.64
C ALA A 13 -21.20 -25.12 14.99
N GLU A 14 -20.90 -25.80 13.88
CA GLU A 14 -19.85 -25.35 12.97
C GLU A 14 -20.00 -23.85 12.75
N PHE A 15 -18.93 -23.11 13.04
CA PHE A 15 -18.82 -21.73 12.64
C PHE A 15 -19.00 -21.69 11.12
N ALA A 16 -20.16 -21.28 10.68
CA ALA A 16 -20.45 -21.04 9.29
C ALA A 16 -19.45 -19.99 8.79
N THR A 17 -18.49 -20.47 8.01
CA THR A 17 -17.61 -19.65 7.17
C THR A 17 -18.43 -19.13 5.99
N ASP A 18 -19.48 -18.38 6.25
CA ASP A 18 -20.14 -17.55 5.25
C ASP A 18 -19.41 -16.19 5.19
N PHE A 19 -18.12 -16.26 4.85
CA PHE A 19 -17.41 -15.09 4.36
C PHE A 19 -17.67 -14.95 2.87
N LEU A 20 -18.67 -14.07 2.57
CA LEU A 20 -18.84 -13.26 1.37
C LEU A 20 -18.56 -13.99 0.04
N ALA A 21 -19.56 -13.97 -0.82
CA ALA A 21 -19.42 -14.24 -2.25
C ALA A 21 -18.10 -13.62 -2.77
N PRO A 22 -17.36 -14.30 -3.65
CA PRO A 22 -16.11 -13.73 -4.16
C PRO A 22 -16.41 -12.33 -4.69
N PRO A 23 -15.67 -11.30 -4.23
CA PRO A 23 -15.90 -9.96 -4.71
C PRO A 23 -15.67 -9.96 -6.22
N GLU A 24 -16.58 -9.35 -6.98
CA GLU A 24 -16.35 -9.08 -8.38
C GLU A 24 -14.99 -8.41 -8.53
N ALA A 25 -14.18 -8.89 -9.48
CA ALA A 25 -12.83 -8.40 -9.68
C ALA A 25 -12.87 -6.87 -9.86
N VAL A 26 -12.07 -6.13 -9.08
CA VAL A 26 -11.90 -4.69 -9.32
C VAL A 26 -11.33 -4.55 -10.71
N GLU A 27 -12.08 -3.92 -11.59
CA GLU A 27 -11.53 -3.56 -12.87
C GLU A 27 -10.39 -2.56 -12.63
N PRO A 28 -9.16 -2.87 -13.08
CA PRO A 28 -8.06 -1.93 -12.99
C PRO A 28 -8.43 -0.63 -13.72
N PRO A 29 -7.85 0.53 -13.35
CA PRO A 29 -8.15 1.79 -14.01
C PRO A 29 -8.06 1.67 -15.54
N HIS A 30 -9.09 2.14 -16.27
CA HIS A 30 -9.19 1.95 -17.72
C HIS A 30 -8.50 3.03 -18.55
N GLY A 31 -7.92 4.05 -17.91
CA GLY A 31 -7.25 5.17 -18.58
C GLY A 31 -5.99 4.77 -19.35
N PRO A 32 -5.34 5.74 -20.02
CA PRO A 32 -4.11 5.50 -20.75
C PRO A 32 -2.93 5.19 -19.82
N LEU A 33 -1.87 4.62 -20.37
CA LEU A 33 -0.55 4.60 -19.76
C LEU A 33 0.10 5.97 -19.93
N LEU A 34 0.73 6.49 -18.89
CA LEU A 34 1.48 7.73 -18.93
C LEU A 34 2.97 7.45 -18.74
N VAL A 35 3.75 7.57 -19.81
CA VAL A 35 5.22 7.47 -19.74
C VAL A 35 5.78 8.82 -19.30
N ALA A 36 6.53 8.85 -18.20
CA ALA A 36 7.22 10.05 -17.78
C ALA A 36 8.71 9.96 -18.14
N SER A 37 9.19 10.95 -18.89
CA SER A 37 10.58 11.00 -19.37
C SER A 37 11.19 12.39 -19.18
N ASP A 38 12.46 12.41 -18.84
CA ASP A 38 13.29 13.61 -18.81
C ASP A 38 14.28 13.67 -19.99
N ALA A 39 14.06 12.82 -20.98
CA ALA A 39 14.96 12.63 -22.13
C ALA A 39 16.39 12.22 -21.75
N SER A 40 16.59 11.58 -20.60
CA SER A 40 17.85 10.93 -20.23
C SER A 40 17.80 9.41 -20.51
N ASP A 41 18.97 8.78 -20.58
CA ASP A 41 19.10 7.34 -20.72
C ASP A 41 18.45 6.58 -19.53
N ALA A 42 18.36 7.21 -18.37
CA ALA A 42 17.70 6.64 -17.20
C ALA A 42 16.21 6.42 -17.43
N SER A 43 15.56 7.23 -18.26
CA SER A 43 14.15 7.09 -18.62
C SER A 43 13.89 6.11 -19.79
N ASP A 44 14.93 5.61 -20.46
CA ASP A 44 14.80 4.77 -21.65
C ASP A 44 13.97 3.51 -21.42
N ALA A 45 14.14 2.84 -20.27
CA ALA A 45 13.45 1.59 -19.95
C ALA A 45 11.92 1.73 -19.88
N ALA A 46 11.40 2.94 -19.61
CA ALA A 46 9.96 3.19 -19.53
C ALA A 46 9.24 2.98 -20.86
N PHE A 47 9.86 3.32 -21.98
CA PHE A 47 9.24 3.29 -23.31
C PHE A 47 8.94 1.87 -23.81
N PRO A 48 9.93 0.95 -23.89
CA PRO A 48 9.67 -0.42 -24.33
C PRO A 48 8.73 -1.15 -23.37
N MET A 49 8.81 -0.87 -22.05
CA MET A 49 7.92 -1.50 -21.09
C MET A 49 6.48 -0.99 -21.26
N ALA A 50 6.26 0.32 -21.45
CA ALA A 50 4.96 0.87 -21.74
C ALA A 50 4.35 0.28 -23.03
N ARG A 51 5.16 0.04 -24.06
CA ARG A 51 4.72 -0.66 -25.28
C ARG A 51 4.25 -2.08 -24.99
N VAL A 52 5.01 -2.83 -24.20
CA VAL A 52 4.65 -4.20 -23.81
C VAL A 52 3.35 -4.23 -23.02
N VAL A 53 3.19 -3.33 -22.05
CA VAL A 53 1.98 -3.22 -21.24
C VAL A 53 0.80 -2.76 -22.11
N ALA A 54 0.99 -1.78 -23.01
CA ALA A 54 -0.06 -1.31 -23.91
C ALA A 54 -0.56 -2.43 -24.84
N ALA A 55 0.34 -3.22 -25.39
CA ALA A 55 -0.01 -4.37 -26.23
C ALA A 55 -0.81 -5.43 -25.46
N HIS A 56 -0.47 -5.64 -24.18
CA HIS A 56 -1.18 -6.59 -23.32
C HIS A 56 -2.57 -6.11 -22.88
N THR A 57 -2.67 -4.83 -22.53
CA THR A 57 -3.89 -4.26 -21.93
C THR A 57 -4.81 -3.55 -22.93
N GLY A 58 -4.38 -3.32 -24.17
CA GLY A 58 -5.07 -2.51 -25.16
C GLY A 58 -5.10 -1.01 -24.82
N ALA A 59 -4.31 -0.57 -23.82
CA ALA A 59 -4.34 0.82 -23.37
C ALA A 59 -3.63 1.76 -24.34
N ALA A 60 -4.19 2.96 -24.55
CA ALA A 60 -3.47 4.04 -25.21
C ALA A 60 -2.28 4.50 -24.39
N VAL A 61 -1.26 5.05 -25.04
CA VAL A 61 -0.06 5.57 -24.36
C VAL A 61 0.08 7.06 -24.62
N GLN A 62 0.44 7.81 -23.59
CA GLN A 62 0.83 9.21 -23.68
C GLN A 62 2.19 9.40 -23.01
N VAL A 63 2.93 10.42 -23.45
CA VAL A 63 4.24 10.75 -22.89
C VAL A 63 4.17 12.14 -22.27
N VAL A 64 4.70 12.25 -21.07
CA VAL A 64 4.85 13.53 -20.37
C VAL A 64 6.30 13.78 -20.03
N SER A 65 6.74 15.00 -20.23
CA SER A 65 8.01 15.50 -19.69
C SER A 65 7.73 16.80 -18.93
N ALA A 66 8.45 17.04 -17.86
CA ALA A 66 8.39 18.28 -17.14
C ALA A 66 9.79 18.82 -16.88
N LEU A 67 9.95 20.12 -16.95
CA LEU A 67 11.19 20.78 -16.61
C LEU A 67 10.94 21.99 -15.71
N ARG A 68 11.82 22.19 -14.76
CA ARG A 68 11.88 23.44 -14.01
C ARG A 68 12.69 24.42 -14.83
N PRO A 69 12.10 25.54 -15.29
CA PRO A 69 12.90 26.61 -15.85
C PRO A 69 13.81 27.13 -14.73
N ASN A 70 15.10 26.95 -14.91
CA ASN A 70 16.07 27.59 -14.02
C ASN A 70 16.13 29.06 -14.43
N VAL A 71 15.19 29.87 -13.95
CA VAL A 71 15.30 31.32 -14.08
C VAL A 71 16.36 31.76 -13.09
N MET A 72 17.62 31.82 -13.54
CA MET A 72 18.65 32.51 -12.77
C MET A 72 18.17 33.95 -12.60
N PRO A 73 18.05 34.47 -11.37
CA PRO A 73 17.87 35.89 -11.18
C PRO A 73 19.10 36.57 -11.78
N VAL A 74 18.88 37.42 -12.78
CA VAL A 74 19.93 38.22 -13.41
C VAL A 74 20.39 39.29 -12.39
N TYR A 75 21.22 38.88 -11.46
CA TYR A 75 22.06 39.76 -10.63
C TYR A 75 23.52 39.51 -10.99
N ALA A 76 23.85 39.62 -12.28
CA ALA A 76 25.22 39.67 -12.71
C ALA A 76 25.41 41.00 -13.49
N TYR A 77 25.89 41.98 -12.81
CA TYR A 77 26.58 43.12 -13.40
C TYR A 77 27.76 42.55 -14.20
N ASP A 78 27.84 42.88 -15.49
CA ASP A 78 28.80 42.35 -16.48
C ASP A 78 28.41 40.99 -17.09
N ALA A 79 27.37 40.98 -17.87
CA ALA A 79 27.11 39.87 -18.79
C ALA A 79 27.31 40.33 -20.23
N MET A 80 28.37 39.86 -20.84
CA MET A 80 28.39 39.62 -22.27
C MET A 80 27.12 38.80 -22.60
N VAL A 81 26.33 39.34 -23.51
CA VAL A 81 25.01 38.83 -23.93
C VAL A 81 25.15 37.39 -24.42
N SER A 82 24.89 36.44 -23.56
CA SER A 82 24.47 35.10 -23.99
C SER A 82 23.00 35.21 -24.42
N PRO A 83 22.59 34.66 -25.57
CA PRO A 83 21.20 34.67 -25.99
C PRO A 83 20.36 34.06 -24.87
N SER A 84 19.44 34.84 -24.32
CA SER A 84 18.52 34.38 -23.28
C SER A 84 17.57 33.38 -23.90
N VAL A 85 17.80 32.08 -23.67
CA VAL A 85 16.89 31.04 -24.11
C VAL A 85 15.56 31.25 -23.37
N THR A 86 14.49 31.44 -24.11
CA THR A 86 13.17 31.67 -23.55
C THR A 86 12.56 30.35 -23.02
N VAL A 87 11.60 30.45 -22.09
CA VAL A 87 10.89 29.25 -21.59
C VAL A 87 10.24 28.44 -22.70
N PRO A 88 9.55 29.05 -23.69
CA PRO A 88 9.01 28.32 -24.86
C PRO A 88 10.09 27.53 -25.61
N GLU A 89 11.23 28.12 -25.93
CA GLU A 89 12.33 27.45 -26.62
C GLU A 89 12.87 26.24 -25.82
N LEU A 90 12.95 26.35 -24.49
CA LEU A 90 13.33 25.23 -23.62
C LEU A 90 12.32 24.10 -23.68
N LEU A 91 11.03 24.42 -23.71
CA LEU A 91 9.95 23.42 -23.83
C LEU A 91 9.98 22.74 -25.21
N GLU A 92 10.15 23.48 -26.29
CA GLU A 92 10.27 22.95 -27.66
C GLU A 92 11.51 22.04 -27.78
N HIS A 93 12.64 22.49 -27.29
CA HIS A 93 13.85 21.66 -27.27
C HIS A 93 13.68 20.37 -26.46
N ARG A 94 12.99 20.44 -25.31
CA ARG A 94 12.66 19.26 -24.53
C ARG A 94 11.72 18.33 -25.30
N ALA A 95 10.70 18.86 -25.93
CA ALA A 95 9.74 18.10 -26.75
C ALA A 95 10.45 17.35 -27.90
N ALA A 96 11.36 18.04 -28.61
CA ALA A 96 12.16 17.43 -29.68
C ALA A 96 13.03 16.27 -29.14
N ARG A 97 13.70 16.43 -28.00
CA ARG A 97 14.51 15.38 -27.39
C ARG A 97 13.67 14.17 -26.98
N VAL A 98 12.53 14.38 -26.33
CA VAL A 98 11.64 13.28 -25.92
C VAL A 98 11.04 12.58 -27.14
N SER A 99 10.68 13.31 -28.19
CA SER A 99 10.18 12.73 -29.45
C SER A 99 11.26 11.92 -30.14
N ALA A 100 12.51 12.37 -30.16
CA ALA A 100 13.65 11.63 -30.70
C ALA A 100 13.91 10.34 -29.89
N GLN A 101 13.82 10.42 -28.56
CA GLN A 101 13.93 9.26 -27.65
C GLN A 101 12.83 8.25 -27.95
N LEU A 102 11.56 8.70 -28.06
CA LEU A 102 10.43 7.85 -28.39
C LEU A 102 10.65 7.15 -29.75
N ALA A 103 11.00 7.90 -30.79
CA ALA A 103 11.24 7.34 -32.13
C ALA A 103 12.38 6.31 -32.15
N ARG A 104 13.40 6.51 -31.32
CA ARG A 104 14.51 5.56 -31.19
C ARG A 104 14.10 4.27 -30.47
N LEU A 105 13.30 4.36 -29.42
CA LEU A 105 12.97 3.25 -28.52
C LEU A 105 11.70 2.49 -28.94
N VAL A 106 10.78 3.17 -29.60
CA VAL A 106 9.50 2.62 -30.09
C VAL A 106 9.27 3.08 -31.53
N PRO A 107 9.98 2.52 -32.52
CA PRO A 107 9.86 2.94 -33.93
C PRO A 107 8.43 2.85 -34.45
N GLU A 108 7.62 1.90 -33.96
CA GLU A 108 6.22 1.71 -34.33
C GLU A 108 5.33 2.86 -33.90
N ALA A 109 5.74 3.72 -32.95
CA ALA A 109 5.01 4.93 -32.59
C ALA A 109 4.92 5.95 -33.73
N SER A 110 5.67 5.78 -34.80
CA SER A 110 5.50 6.57 -36.03
C SER A 110 4.19 6.32 -36.77
N THR A 111 3.62 5.11 -36.63
CA THR A 111 2.35 4.71 -37.25
C THR A 111 1.14 4.86 -36.32
N ALA A 112 1.37 4.80 -35.02
CA ALA A 112 0.36 5.04 -33.98
C ALA A 112 0.99 5.99 -32.93
N PRO A 113 0.95 7.31 -33.15
CA PRO A 113 1.74 8.25 -32.39
C PRO A 113 1.29 8.32 -30.92
N TRP A 114 2.29 8.28 -30.02
CA TRP A 114 2.10 8.57 -28.62
C TRP A 114 2.21 10.10 -28.44
N PRO A 115 1.13 10.78 -28.05
CA PRO A 115 1.19 12.22 -27.83
C PRO A 115 2.22 12.58 -26.78
N VAL A 116 3.12 13.52 -27.11
CA VAL A 116 4.14 14.04 -26.21
C VAL A 116 3.69 15.40 -25.69
N THR A 117 3.63 15.55 -24.38
CA THR A 117 3.31 16.81 -23.69
C THR A 117 4.49 17.23 -22.83
N VAL A 118 4.95 18.46 -22.99
CA VAL A 118 6.00 19.05 -22.13
C VAL A 118 5.37 20.14 -21.27
N ARG A 119 5.64 20.08 -19.97
CA ARG A 119 5.14 21.04 -18.98
C ARG A 119 6.29 21.78 -18.28
N SER A 120 6.01 23.02 -17.90
CA SER A 120 6.92 23.85 -17.11
C SER A 120 6.50 23.81 -15.64
N GLY A 121 7.37 23.35 -14.76
CA GLY A 121 7.06 23.26 -13.34
C GLY A 121 7.86 22.19 -12.60
N ASP A 122 7.42 21.87 -11.40
CA ASP A 122 7.95 20.76 -10.62
C ASP A 122 7.59 19.41 -11.25
N PRO A 123 8.56 18.57 -11.64
CA PRO A 123 8.28 17.36 -12.41
C PRO A 123 7.28 16.41 -11.72
N ALA A 124 7.43 16.18 -10.42
CA ALA A 124 6.53 15.28 -9.70
C ALA A 124 5.08 15.80 -9.70
N ARG A 125 4.92 17.12 -9.52
CA ARG A 125 3.60 17.77 -9.52
C ARG A 125 2.96 17.77 -10.91
N GLU A 126 3.74 18.11 -11.94
CA GLU A 126 3.24 18.17 -13.31
C GLU A 126 2.87 16.78 -13.87
N ILE A 127 3.65 15.74 -13.51
CA ILE A 127 3.33 14.35 -13.86
C ILE A 127 2.09 13.88 -13.12
N ALA A 128 1.98 14.15 -11.80
CA ALA A 128 0.81 13.78 -11.01
C ALA A 128 -0.47 14.47 -11.54
N ALA A 129 -0.39 15.76 -11.84
CA ALA A 129 -1.51 16.51 -12.44
C ALA A 129 -1.91 15.93 -13.79
N ARG A 130 -0.94 15.62 -14.67
CA ARG A 130 -1.24 15.03 -15.98
C ARG A 130 -1.84 13.64 -15.86
N ALA A 131 -1.34 12.80 -14.92
CA ALA A 131 -1.91 11.48 -14.65
C ALA A 131 -3.36 11.58 -14.17
N HIS A 132 -3.66 12.57 -13.33
CA HIS A 132 -5.01 12.85 -12.84
C HIS A 132 -5.93 13.33 -13.97
N ASP A 133 -5.50 14.33 -14.78
CA ASP A 133 -6.28 14.89 -15.92
C ASP A 133 -6.67 13.82 -16.93
N LEU A 134 -5.82 12.82 -17.10
CA LEU A 134 -6.01 11.72 -18.04
C LEU A 134 -6.75 10.52 -17.44
N GLU A 135 -7.01 10.55 -16.13
CA GLU A 135 -7.41 9.36 -15.39
C GLU A 135 -6.49 8.15 -15.68
N ALA A 136 -5.18 8.42 -15.79
CA ALA A 136 -4.21 7.42 -16.21
C ALA A 136 -4.26 6.19 -15.29
N ARG A 137 -4.22 5.00 -15.92
CA ARG A 137 -4.21 3.73 -15.17
C ARG A 137 -2.87 3.44 -14.50
N LEU A 138 -1.79 3.92 -15.09
CA LEU A 138 -0.42 3.65 -14.65
C LEU A 138 0.51 4.75 -15.16
N VAL A 139 1.38 5.22 -14.29
CA VAL A 139 2.55 6.02 -14.69
C VAL A 139 3.74 5.07 -14.79
N VAL A 140 4.45 5.11 -15.93
CA VAL A 140 5.64 4.31 -16.18
C VAL A 140 6.85 5.23 -16.19
N VAL A 141 7.82 4.95 -15.34
CA VAL A 141 9.07 5.70 -15.22
C VAL A 141 10.26 4.77 -15.37
N GLY A 142 11.33 5.24 -16.00
CA GLY A 142 12.59 4.50 -16.05
C GLY A 142 13.35 4.57 -14.73
N ARG A 143 14.09 3.54 -14.41
CA ARG A 143 14.95 3.45 -13.26
C ARG A 143 16.40 3.26 -13.76
N GLY A 144 17.21 4.33 -13.67
CA GLY A 144 18.62 4.27 -14.12
C GLY A 144 19.44 3.28 -13.30
N ARG A 145 20.37 2.60 -13.95
CA ARG A 145 21.37 1.72 -13.30
C ARG A 145 22.36 2.56 -12.51
N HIS A 146 22.65 2.15 -11.28
CA HIS A 146 23.73 2.63 -10.41
C HIS A 146 23.73 4.10 -9.99
N GLY A 147 23.24 4.40 -8.80
CA GLY A 147 23.64 5.58 -8.01
C GLY A 147 23.39 6.98 -8.58
N LEU A 148 22.88 7.09 -9.81
CA LEU A 148 22.53 8.36 -10.45
C LEU A 148 21.06 8.76 -10.21
N LEU A 149 20.38 8.15 -9.25
CA LEU A 149 19.09 8.59 -8.71
C LEU A 149 19.09 10.06 -8.25
N GLU A 150 20.27 10.69 -8.19
CA GLU A 150 20.42 12.02 -7.61
C GLU A 150 20.23 13.17 -8.61
N ARG A 151 20.17 12.94 -9.92
CA ARG A 151 20.30 14.09 -10.82
C ARG A 151 19.15 14.43 -11.75
N VAL A 152 18.23 13.54 -12.12
CA VAL A 152 17.17 13.91 -13.08
C VAL A 152 15.75 13.43 -12.72
N PHE A 153 15.52 12.15 -12.48
CA PHE A 153 14.40 11.62 -11.71
C PHE A 153 14.98 10.93 -10.49
N GLY A 154 15.56 11.70 -9.57
CA GLY A 154 16.05 11.14 -8.31
C GLY A 154 14.95 10.33 -7.65
N GLY A 155 15.28 9.27 -6.92
CA GLY A 155 14.33 8.50 -6.12
C GLY A 155 13.37 9.39 -5.35
N GLU A 156 13.76 10.60 -5.02
CA GLU A 156 12.93 11.66 -4.44
C GLU A 156 11.80 12.13 -5.36
N SER A 157 12.00 12.21 -6.68
CA SER A 157 10.93 12.64 -7.61
C SER A 157 9.85 11.59 -7.78
N VAL A 158 10.21 10.29 -7.81
CA VAL A 158 9.24 9.18 -7.83
C VAL A 158 8.53 9.08 -6.50
N LEU A 159 9.24 9.20 -5.39
CA LEU A 159 8.66 9.25 -4.05
C LEU A 159 7.67 10.41 -3.91
N ARG A 160 8.05 11.59 -4.41
CA ARG A 160 7.20 12.77 -4.39
C ARG A 160 5.99 12.64 -5.34
N LEU A 161 6.16 11.99 -6.49
CA LEU A 161 5.06 11.66 -7.39
C LEU A 161 4.03 10.78 -6.69
N LEU A 162 4.47 9.74 -5.97
CA LEU A 162 3.60 8.86 -5.19
C LEU A 162 2.94 9.55 -3.99
N GLN A 163 3.58 10.58 -3.42
CA GLN A 163 2.98 11.40 -2.35
C GLN A 163 1.90 12.34 -2.86
N LEU A 164 2.03 12.83 -4.10
CA LEU A 164 1.15 13.82 -4.69
C LEU A 164 0.05 13.19 -5.55
N GLY A 165 0.32 12.00 -6.12
CA GLY A 165 -0.54 11.32 -7.08
C GLY A 165 -1.39 10.20 -6.46
N GLU A 166 -2.43 9.83 -7.18
CA GLU A 166 -3.32 8.70 -6.86
C GLU A 166 -3.15 7.53 -7.85
N THR A 167 -2.30 7.72 -8.84
CA THR A 167 -2.07 6.74 -9.92
C THR A 167 -0.94 5.80 -9.54
N PRO A 168 -1.08 4.47 -9.76
CA PRO A 168 0.01 3.52 -9.63
C PRO A 168 1.24 3.93 -10.44
N VAL A 169 2.44 3.67 -9.90
CA VAL A 169 3.71 3.99 -10.56
C VAL A 169 4.53 2.73 -10.72
N LEU A 170 4.90 2.41 -11.96
CA LEU A 170 5.82 1.35 -12.32
C LEU A 170 7.21 1.96 -12.60
N ALA A 171 8.15 1.73 -11.70
CA ALA A 171 9.56 2.09 -11.87
C ALA A 171 10.30 0.93 -12.52
N VAL A 172 10.66 1.08 -13.79
CA VAL A 172 11.16 0.01 -14.65
C VAL A 172 12.68 -0.07 -14.61
N GLU A 173 13.20 -1.22 -14.24
CA GLU A 173 14.61 -1.57 -14.40
C GLU A 173 14.90 -1.98 -15.86
N ALA A 174 16.05 -1.58 -16.38
CA ALA A 174 16.41 -1.80 -17.79
C ALA A 174 16.41 -3.28 -18.23
N THR A 175 16.50 -4.19 -17.29
CA THR A 175 16.46 -5.65 -17.54
C THR A 175 15.04 -6.16 -17.82
N LEU A 176 13.98 -5.43 -17.44
CA LEU A 176 12.61 -5.83 -17.67
C LEU A 176 12.14 -5.38 -19.05
N THR A 177 12.19 -6.29 -20.02
CA THR A 177 11.83 -6.04 -21.43
C THR A 177 10.55 -6.75 -21.87
N GLN A 178 9.95 -7.55 -21.00
CA GLN A 178 8.73 -8.33 -21.22
C GLN A 178 7.81 -8.23 -20.01
N LEU A 179 6.59 -8.74 -20.13
CA LEU A 179 5.70 -8.85 -18.98
C LEU A 179 6.34 -9.69 -17.87
N PRO A 180 6.23 -9.27 -16.60
CA PRO A 180 6.85 -9.99 -15.50
C PRO A 180 6.32 -11.42 -15.36
N ARG A 181 7.22 -12.37 -15.14
CA ARG A 181 6.92 -13.79 -14.93
C ARG A 181 7.12 -14.22 -13.48
N ARG A 182 8.02 -13.57 -12.76
CA ARG A 182 8.26 -13.79 -11.33
C ARG A 182 7.98 -12.48 -10.61
N VAL A 183 6.89 -12.48 -9.86
CA VAL A 183 6.39 -11.28 -9.18
C VAL A 183 6.34 -11.52 -7.67
N VAL A 184 6.98 -10.65 -6.91
CA VAL A 184 6.91 -10.65 -5.45
C VAL A 184 5.93 -9.59 -5.01
N ILE A 185 4.90 -9.96 -4.27
CA ILE A 185 3.92 -9.05 -3.67
C ILE A 185 4.22 -8.93 -2.18
N ALA A 186 4.72 -7.77 -1.77
CA ALA A 186 4.89 -7.45 -0.35
C ALA A 186 3.53 -7.08 0.25
N THR A 187 3.10 -7.82 1.26
CA THR A 187 1.78 -7.65 1.87
C THR A 187 1.82 -7.51 3.39
N ASP A 188 0.95 -6.65 3.91
CA ASP A 188 0.53 -6.56 5.30
C ASP A 188 -0.90 -7.10 5.47
N PHE A 189 -1.42 -7.78 4.46
CA PHE A 189 -2.78 -8.29 4.33
C PHE A 189 -3.87 -7.21 4.32
N SER A 190 -3.51 -5.94 4.21
CA SER A 190 -4.46 -4.84 4.09
C SER A 190 -5.22 -4.85 2.75
N LEU A 191 -6.35 -4.16 2.70
CA LEU A 191 -7.08 -3.93 1.44
C LEU A 191 -6.21 -3.19 0.41
N PHE A 192 -5.28 -2.35 0.85
CA PHE A 192 -4.33 -1.67 -0.04
C PHE A 192 -3.37 -2.67 -0.71
N SER A 193 -2.88 -3.66 0.07
CA SER A 193 -2.04 -4.74 -0.48
C SER A 193 -2.82 -5.61 -1.47
N VAL A 194 -4.09 -5.90 -1.19
CA VAL A 194 -4.97 -6.64 -2.13
C VAL A 194 -5.14 -5.88 -3.43
N TYR A 195 -5.44 -4.58 -3.37
CA TYR A 195 -5.55 -3.75 -4.57
C TYR A 195 -4.23 -3.64 -5.33
N ALA A 196 -3.12 -3.47 -4.62
CA ALA A 196 -1.80 -3.46 -5.25
C ALA A 196 -1.50 -4.77 -5.99
N ALA A 197 -1.88 -5.90 -5.38
CA ALA A 197 -1.79 -7.21 -6.01
C ALA A 197 -2.64 -7.28 -7.29
N GLN A 198 -3.90 -6.84 -7.26
CA GLN A 198 -4.79 -6.85 -8.43
C GLN A 198 -4.25 -6.00 -9.58
N VAL A 199 -3.71 -4.80 -9.29
CA VAL A 199 -3.03 -3.98 -10.29
C VAL A 199 -1.83 -4.73 -10.89
N ALA A 200 -1.01 -5.37 -10.05
CA ALA A 200 0.14 -6.14 -10.51
C ALA A 200 -0.25 -7.31 -11.40
N LEU A 201 -1.29 -8.07 -11.03
CA LEU A 201 -1.76 -9.23 -11.81
C LEU A 201 -2.23 -8.84 -13.21
N SER A 202 -2.77 -7.62 -13.40
CA SER A 202 -3.13 -7.10 -14.72
C SER A 202 -1.92 -6.81 -15.62
N LEU A 203 -0.71 -6.83 -15.07
CA LEU A 203 0.55 -6.56 -15.77
C LEU A 203 1.41 -7.80 -15.92
N CYS A 204 0.99 -8.97 -15.41
CA CYS A 204 1.77 -10.20 -15.42
C CYS A 204 1.66 -10.97 -16.74
N ALA A 205 2.71 -11.71 -17.07
CA ALA A 205 2.65 -12.66 -18.17
C ALA A 205 1.70 -13.82 -17.86
N PRO A 206 1.04 -14.41 -18.86
CA PRO A 206 0.35 -15.69 -18.67
C PRO A 206 1.30 -16.76 -18.11
N GLY A 207 0.84 -17.50 -17.11
CA GLY A 207 1.65 -18.53 -16.44
C GLY A 207 2.70 -17.97 -15.46
N ALA A 208 2.58 -16.70 -15.05
CA ALA A 208 3.48 -16.11 -14.09
C ALA A 208 3.38 -16.77 -12.71
N THR A 209 4.49 -16.79 -11.98
CA THR A 209 4.56 -17.17 -10.57
C THR A 209 4.51 -15.92 -9.69
N ILE A 210 3.56 -15.90 -8.78
CA ILE A 210 3.27 -14.82 -7.86
C ILE A 210 3.64 -15.28 -6.45
N GLU A 211 4.71 -14.73 -5.91
CA GLU A 211 5.14 -14.98 -4.55
C GLU A 211 4.59 -13.88 -3.64
N ILE A 212 3.79 -14.26 -2.66
CA ILE A 212 3.22 -13.36 -1.66
C ILE A 212 4.10 -13.42 -0.42
N VAL A 213 4.72 -12.29 -0.10
CA VAL A 213 5.68 -12.19 1.01
C VAL A 213 5.11 -11.30 2.11
N HIS A 214 5.01 -11.86 3.31
CA HIS A 214 4.72 -11.12 4.53
C HIS A 214 5.93 -11.14 5.45
N VAL A 215 6.23 -10.01 6.10
CA VAL A 215 7.31 -9.92 7.08
C VAL A 215 6.70 -9.67 8.44
N ALA A 216 6.78 -10.69 9.30
CA ALA A 216 6.39 -10.59 10.69
C ALA A 216 7.41 -9.77 11.49
N PRO A 217 6.98 -9.01 12.52
CA PRO A 217 7.91 -8.41 13.47
C PRO A 217 8.79 -9.47 14.13
N SER A 218 10.05 -9.13 14.43
CA SER A 218 10.92 -10.02 15.22
C SER A 218 10.35 -10.18 16.61
N LEU A 219 9.90 -11.38 16.92
CA LEU A 219 9.30 -11.70 18.21
C LEU A 219 10.37 -11.78 19.34
N SER A 220 11.65 -11.90 18.97
CA SER A 220 12.77 -12.03 19.91
C SER A 220 13.17 -10.72 20.59
N ASP A 221 12.82 -9.57 20.01
CA ASP A 221 13.35 -8.27 20.45
C ASP A 221 12.53 -7.61 21.57
N HIS A 222 11.36 -8.13 21.94
CA HIS A 222 10.41 -7.40 22.78
C HIS A 222 9.90 -8.10 24.05
N ALA A 223 10.10 -9.37 24.23
CA ALA A 223 9.86 -10.14 25.48
C ALA A 223 10.16 -11.63 25.25
N PRO A 224 10.27 -12.49 26.29
CA PRO A 224 10.34 -13.93 26.09
C PRO A 224 9.00 -14.43 25.52
N VAL A 225 8.92 -14.46 24.20
CA VAL A 225 7.75 -14.97 23.46
C VAL A 225 7.67 -16.48 23.71
N THR A 226 6.53 -16.96 24.16
CA THR A 226 6.34 -18.39 24.31
C THR A 226 6.30 -19.06 22.94
N LYS A 227 6.83 -20.28 22.86
CA LYS A 227 6.78 -21.11 21.66
C LYS A 227 5.34 -21.20 21.10
N ARG A 228 4.35 -21.27 21.98
CA ARG A 228 2.94 -21.28 21.64
C ARG A 228 2.47 -20.01 20.90
N PHE A 229 2.91 -18.83 21.34
CA PHE A 229 2.56 -17.57 20.66
C PHE A 229 3.14 -17.51 19.24
N ALA A 230 4.39 -17.96 19.06
CA ALA A 230 4.99 -18.05 17.73
C ALA A 230 4.20 -19.01 16.83
N GLU A 231 3.79 -20.17 17.35
CA GLU A 231 2.98 -21.15 16.63
C GLU A 231 1.58 -20.59 16.23
N GLU A 232 0.93 -19.85 17.14
CA GLU A 232 -0.35 -19.20 16.89
C GLU A 232 -0.23 -18.08 15.84
N TYR A 233 0.84 -17.28 15.90
CA TYR A 233 1.13 -16.27 14.90
C TYR A 233 1.35 -16.88 13.51
N HIS A 234 2.16 -17.95 13.42
CA HIS A 234 2.38 -18.66 12.16
C HIS A 234 1.09 -19.23 11.58
N ALA A 235 0.24 -19.83 12.43
CA ALA A 235 -1.05 -20.35 11.99
C ALA A 235 -1.98 -19.24 11.50
N GLN A 236 -1.97 -18.08 12.14
CA GLN A 236 -2.75 -16.91 11.70
C GLN A 236 -2.22 -16.35 10.38
N ALA A 237 -0.90 -16.18 10.25
CA ALA A 237 -0.31 -15.73 8.99
C ALA A 237 -0.68 -16.66 7.82
N GLN A 238 -0.72 -17.97 8.06
CA GLN A 238 -1.12 -18.96 7.05
C GLN A 238 -2.59 -18.77 6.62
N ARG A 239 -3.50 -18.51 7.56
CA ARG A 239 -4.91 -18.20 7.26
C ARG A 239 -5.02 -16.90 6.45
N SER A 240 -4.26 -15.89 6.84
CA SER A 240 -4.23 -14.60 6.13
C SER A 240 -3.70 -14.74 4.70
N PHE A 241 -2.68 -15.55 4.47
CA PHE A 241 -2.21 -15.88 3.12
C PHE A 241 -3.31 -16.56 2.29
N THR A 242 -4.02 -17.53 2.85
CA THR A 242 -5.11 -18.22 2.15
C THR A 242 -6.20 -17.24 1.75
N SER A 243 -6.67 -16.42 2.70
CA SER A 243 -7.70 -15.39 2.44
C SER A 243 -7.23 -14.34 1.42
N PHE A 244 -5.96 -13.94 1.49
CA PHE A 244 -5.38 -12.99 0.53
C PHE A 244 -5.35 -13.57 -0.88
N ILE A 245 -4.89 -14.84 -1.05
CA ILE A 245 -4.88 -15.53 -2.33
C ILE A 245 -6.28 -15.66 -2.92
N GLU A 246 -7.28 -16.03 -2.09
CA GLU A 246 -8.66 -16.14 -2.54
C GLU A 246 -9.19 -14.85 -3.17
N ARG A 247 -8.81 -13.69 -2.63
CA ARG A 247 -9.22 -12.36 -3.12
C ARG A 247 -8.54 -11.93 -4.42
N ILE A 248 -7.40 -12.52 -4.75
CA ILE A 248 -6.61 -12.14 -5.93
C ILE A 248 -6.48 -13.26 -6.96
N ARG A 249 -7.01 -14.43 -6.66
CA ARG A 249 -6.86 -15.63 -7.50
C ARG A 249 -7.32 -15.38 -8.93
N GLN A 250 -6.45 -15.67 -9.87
CA GLN A 250 -6.75 -15.64 -11.31
C GLN A 250 -6.35 -16.97 -11.95
N PRO A 251 -7.13 -17.49 -12.92
CA PRO A 251 -6.76 -18.69 -13.65
C PRO A 251 -5.41 -18.55 -14.38
N GLY A 252 -4.64 -19.62 -14.39
CA GLY A 252 -3.36 -19.68 -15.12
C GLY A 252 -2.18 -19.03 -14.40
N LEU A 253 -2.33 -18.54 -13.17
CA LEU A 253 -1.22 -18.05 -12.33
C LEU A 253 -0.90 -19.06 -11.23
N THR A 254 0.37 -19.14 -10.85
CA THR A 254 0.85 -19.94 -9.72
C THR A 254 1.08 -19.02 -8.52
N PHE A 255 0.61 -19.42 -7.33
CA PHE A 255 0.76 -18.64 -6.12
C PHE A 255 1.63 -19.38 -5.11
N GLU A 256 2.64 -18.70 -4.59
CA GLU A 256 3.54 -19.15 -3.52
C GLU A 256 3.44 -18.18 -2.35
N THR A 257 3.77 -18.63 -1.14
CA THR A 257 3.72 -17.80 0.07
C THR A 257 5.01 -17.90 0.85
N THR A 258 5.51 -16.79 1.32
CA THR A 258 6.74 -16.71 2.14
C THR A 258 6.49 -15.82 3.35
N LEU A 259 6.73 -16.38 4.53
CA LEU A 259 6.72 -15.65 5.79
C LEU A 259 8.17 -15.39 6.22
N LEU A 260 8.54 -14.13 6.33
CA LEU A 260 9.83 -13.66 6.82
C LEU A 260 9.66 -13.06 8.22
N GLU A 261 10.75 -12.93 8.97
CA GLU A 261 10.73 -12.28 10.28
C GLU A 261 11.78 -11.16 10.36
N GLY A 262 11.44 -10.04 11.00
CA GLY A 262 12.33 -8.92 11.25
C GLY A 262 11.86 -7.59 10.68
N ASN A 263 12.80 -6.72 10.32
CA ASN A 263 12.47 -5.44 9.68
C ASN A 263 12.00 -5.66 8.26
N ALA A 264 10.78 -5.23 7.94
CA ALA A 264 10.12 -5.53 6.67
C ALA A 264 10.92 -5.07 5.44
N SER A 265 11.43 -3.83 5.43
CA SER A 265 12.19 -3.32 4.29
C SER A 265 13.51 -4.07 4.08
N THR A 266 14.24 -4.34 5.15
CA THR A 266 15.52 -5.06 5.11
C THR A 266 15.31 -6.49 4.62
N ARG A 267 14.37 -7.21 5.23
CA ARG A 267 14.12 -8.62 4.90
C ARG A 267 13.62 -8.82 3.48
N LEU A 268 12.78 -7.91 2.99
CA LEU A 268 12.32 -7.93 1.59
C LEU A 268 13.48 -7.73 0.60
N ILE A 269 14.36 -6.77 0.85
CA ILE A 269 15.53 -6.54 -0.01
C ILE A 269 16.49 -7.73 0.00
N GLU A 270 16.75 -8.31 1.17
CA GLU A 270 17.57 -9.53 1.29
C GLU A 270 16.94 -10.70 0.52
N HIS A 271 15.61 -10.87 0.67
CA HIS A 271 14.85 -11.91 -0.02
C HIS A 271 14.93 -11.75 -1.55
N LEU A 272 14.70 -10.53 -2.05
CA LEU A 272 14.78 -10.22 -3.50
C LEU A 272 16.18 -10.41 -4.08
N ARG A 273 17.23 -10.23 -3.28
CA ARG A 273 18.62 -10.51 -3.69
C ARG A 273 18.91 -12.00 -3.76
N ALA A 274 18.36 -12.78 -2.85
CA ALA A 274 18.52 -14.23 -2.79
C ALA A 274 17.62 -14.96 -3.81
N HIS A 275 16.44 -14.41 -4.08
CA HIS A 275 15.42 -14.97 -4.98
C HIS A 275 15.06 -13.93 -6.05
N PRO A 276 15.77 -13.91 -7.18
CA PRO A 276 15.55 -12.91 -8.22
C PRO A 276 14.11 -12.90 -8.73
N ALA A 277 13.52 -11.73 -8.79
CA ALA A 277 12.18 -11.45 -9.33
C ALA A 277 12.28 -10.43 -10.46
N ASP A 278 11.27 -10.40 -11.33
CA ASP A 278 11.14 -9.39 -12.39
C ASP A 278 10.52 -8.10 -11.84
N LEU A 279 9.59 -8.26 -10.89
CA LEU A 279 8.80 -7.18 -10.33
C LEU A 279 8.56 -7.41 -8.83
N VAL A 280 8.77 -6.39 -8.03
CA VAL A 280 8.27 -6.33 -6.66
C VAL A 280 7.13 -5.31 -6.57
N VAL A 281 6.10 -5.64 -5.81
CA VAL A 281 4.88 -4.85 -5.66
C VAL A 281 4.67 -4.47 -4.21
N SER A 282 4.34 -3.23 -3.98
CA SER A 282 3.98 -2.74 -2.64
C SER A 282 2.89 -1.67 -2.73
N ALA A 283 1.95 -1.69 -1.81
CA ALA A 283 1.14 -0.51 -1.55
C ALA A 283 1.99 0.57 -0.88
N THR A 284 1.68 1.84 -1.12
CA THR A 284 2.40 2.94 -0.47
C THR A 284 1.99 3.14 0.98
N HIS A 285 0.86 2.57 1.38
CA HIS A 285 0.28 2.67 2.71
C HIS A 285 -0.21 1.30 3.15
N GLY A 286 0.01 0.96 4.41
CA GLY A 286 -0.60 -0.17 5.08
C GLY A 286 -1.81 0.27 5.90
N TYR A 287 -2.27 -0.57 6.84
CA TYR A 287 -3.40 -0.30 7.72
C TYR A 287 -3.30 1.02 8.51
N GLY A 288 -2.10 1.59 8.72
CA GLY A 288 -1.85 2.73 9.60
C GLY A 288 -1.92 4.11 8.97
N PHE A 289 -2.31 4.30 7.70
CA PHE A 289 -2.04 5.56 7.02
C PHE A 289 -3.26 6.36 6.61
N LEU A 290 -3.55 7.44 7.36
CA LEU A 290 -4.57 8.46 7.04
C LEU A 290 -3.99 9.82 6.59
N ARG A 291 -2.68 9.98 6.49
CA ARG A 291 -2.06 11.23 5.98
C ARG A 291 -1.50 11.03 4.58
N ARG A 292 -2.05 11.77 3.61
CA ARG A 292 -1.66 11.83 2.19
C ARG A 292 -0.18 12.22 1.93
N SER A 293 0.60 12.57 2.94
CA SER A 293 1.92 13.17 2.76
C SER A 293 3.12 12.28 3.14
N MET A 294 2.91 11.07 3.64
CA MET A 294 4.01 10.18 4.02
C MET A 294 3.94 8.85 3.25
N LEU A 295 5.00 8.49 2.57
CA LEU A 295 5.18 7.18 1.95
C LEU A 295 5.59 6.16 3.01
N GLY A 296 5.07 4.92 2.90
CA GLY A 296 5.49 3.83 3.77
C GLY A 296 7.01 3.54 3.66
N SER A 297 7.62 3.14 4.77
CA SER A 297 9.05 2.82 4.81
C SER A 297 9.44 1.71 3.82
N VAL A 298 8.58 0.69 3.68
CA VAL A 298 8.80 -0.43 2.75
C VAL A 298 8.79 0.05 1.31
N ALA A 299 7.75 0.79 0.87
CA ALA A 299 7.67 1.32 -0.49
C ALA A 299 8.85 2.24 -0.82
N THR A 300 9.24 3.09 0.14
CA THR A 300 10.40 3.98 0.00
C THR A 300 11.69 3.19 -0.21
N GLU A 301 11.92 2.17 0.62
CA GLU A 301 13.15 1.38 0.55
C GLU A 301 13.20 0.50 -0.70
N LEU A 302 12.07 -0.09 -1.12
CA LEU A 302 11.98 -0.85 -2.36
C LEU A 302 12.32 0.01 -3.57
N LEU A 303 11.79 1.24 -3.67
CA LEU A 303 12.12 2.16 -4.76
C LEU A 303 13.60 2.53 -4.80
N ARG A 304 14.26 2.61 -3.64
CA ARG A 304 15.68 2.94 -3.55
C ARG A 304 16.60 1.75 -3.81
N SER A 305 16.26 0.57 -3.30
CA SER A 305 17.22 -0.51 -3.11
C SER A 305 16.83 -1.86 -3.73
N ALA A 306 15.60 -2.01 -4.27
CA ALA A 306 15.19 -3.27 -4.89
C ALA A 306 16.06 -3.59 -6.13
N PRO A 307 16.46 -4.85 -6.31
CA PRO A 307 17.29 -5.26 -7.46
C PRO A 307 16.48 -5.47 -8.75
N CYS A 308 15.17 -5.25 -8.74
CA CYS A 308 14.24 -5.46 -9.85
C CYS A 308 13.31 -4.26 -10.01
N SER A 309 12.43 -4.29 -11.03
CA SER A 309 11.39 -3.28 -11.21
C SER A 309 10.46 -3.23 -10.02
N VAL A 310 9.90 -2.04 -9.75
CA VAL A 310 9.05 -1.79 -8.58
C VAL A 310 7.72 -1.21 -9.02
N LEU A 311 6.63 -1.84 -8.63
CA LEU A 311 5.28 -1.29 -8.74
C LEU A 311 4.83 -0.79 -7.38
N CYS A 312 4.65 0.51 -7.26
CA CYS A 312 4.06 1.13 -6.08
C CYS A 312 2.64 1.59 -6.38
N VAL A 313 1.70 1.16 -5.55
CA VAL A 313 0.29 1.51 -5.70
C VAL A 313 -0.14 2.41 -4.54
N PRO A 314 -0.52 3.67 -4.82
CA PRO A 314 -0.95 4.60 -3.78
C PRO A 314 -2.18 4.13 -3.03
N GLY A 315 -2.13 4.19 -1.70
CA GLY A 315 -3.27 3.96 -0.83
C GLY A 315 -4.12 5.22 -0.72
N THR A 316 -5.03 5.46 -1.65
CA THR A 316 -5.83 6.68 -1.71
C THR A 316 -7.28 6.46 -1.29
N ALA A 317 -8.04 7.55 -1.10
CA ALA A 317 -9.49 7.47 -0.88
C ALA A 317 -10.20 6.75 -2.05
N ARG A 318 -9.68 6.89 -3.29
CA ARG A 318 -10.18 6.17 -4.48
C ARG A 318 -9.88 4.68 -4.39
N THR A 319 -8.68 4.32 -3.95
CA THR A 319 -8.27 2.92 -3.69
C THR A 319 -9.09 2.30 -2.56
N LEU A 320 -9.34 3.06 -1.48
CA LEU A 320 -10.24 2.65 -0.40
C LEU A 320 -11.68 2.54 -0.88
N ALA A 321 -12.15 3.46 -1.70
CA ALA A 321 -13.50 3.40 -2.26
C ALA A 321 -13.66 2.20 -3.20
N ALA A 322 -12.68 1.94 -4.06
CA ALA A 322 -12.65 0.76 -4.92
C ALA A 322 -12.57 -0.54 -4.10
N ALA A 323 -11.66 -0.62 -3.12
CA ALA A 323 -11.54 -1.75 -2.21
C ALA A 323 -12.78 -1.91 -1.31
N ARG A 324 -13.41 -0.82 -0.89
CA ARG A 324 -14.66 -0.81 -0.13
C ARG A 324 -15.87 -1.17 -0.98
N ALA A 325 -15.96 -0.72 -2.22
CA ALA A 325 -17.04 -1.11 -3.14
C ALA A 325 -17.07 -2.63 -3.36
N GLN A 326 -15.93 -3.30 -3.18
CA GLN A 326 -15.80 -4.75 -3.23
C GLN A 326 -16.00 -5.43 -1.88
N ALA A 327 -15.76 -4.70 -0.78
CA ALA A 327 -16.00 -5.19 0.58
C ALA A 327 -17.38 -4.78 1.13
N THR A 328 -18.11 -3.93 0.41
CA THR A 328 -19.39 -3.40 0.90
C THR A 328 -20.55 -4.31 0.52
N ALA A 329 -20.99 -4.95 1.57
CA ALA A 329 -22.41 -4.75 1.92
C ALA A 329 -22.65 -3.26 2.27
N PRO A 330 -23.75 -2.64 1.82
CA PRO A 330 -24.02 -1.22 2.06
C PRO A 330 -24.24 -0.97 3.55
N HIS A 331 -23.55 0.02 4.09
CA HIS A 331 -23.78 0.67 5.39
C HIS A 331 -22.85 0.32 6.55
N ASP A 332 -21.61 0.85 6.51
CA ASP A 332 -20.85 1.08 7.74
C ASP A 332 -21.61 2.09 8.60
N ARG A 333 -22.10 1.70 9.75
CA ARG A 333 -22.71 2.58 10.73
C ARG A 333 -21.65 3.08 11.70
N ARG A 334 -21.56 4.38 11.89
CA ARG A 334 -20.70 5.00 12.90
C ARG A 334 -21.54 5.42 14.08
N ARG A 335 -21.19 4.94 15.25
CA ARG A 335 -21.82 5.32 16.50
C ARG A 335 -20.79 6.00 17.41
N LEU A 336 -21.01 7.27 17.73
CA LEU A 336 -20.25 7.97 18.77
C LEU A 336 -20.69 7.44 20.12
N LEU A 337 -19.77 6.93 20.92
CA LEU A 337 -20.07 6.45 22.26
C LEU A 337 -20.20 7.63 23.23
N PRO A 338 -21.30 7.71 24.01
CA PRO A 338 -21.47 8.80 24.98
C PRO A 338 -20.40 8.72 26.07
N MET A 339 -19.65 9.78 26.29
CA MET A 339 -18.58 9.83 27.30
C MET A 339 -19.08 9.50 28.72
N ALA A 340 -20.34 9.82 29.04
CA ALA A 340 -20.95 9.51 30.32
C ALA A 340 -21.20 8.01 30.55
N LEU A 341 -21.31 7.23 29.49
CA LEU A 341 -21.55 5.78 29.51
C LEU A 341 -20.35 4.99 29.01
N LEU A 342 -19.23 5.66 28.74
CA LEU A 342 -18.10 5.08 28.02
C LEU A 342 -17.50 3.87 28.74
N ASP A 343 -17.44 3.89 30.07
CA ASP A 343 -16.96 2.75 30.87
C ASP A 343 -17.81 1.49 30.64
N ALA A 344 -19.13 1.64 30.72
CA ALA A 344 -20.06 0.52 30.49
C ALA A 344 -20.04 0.04 29.03
N GLU A 345 -19.95 0.94 28.07
CA GLU A 345 -19.88 0.61 26.64
C GLU A 345 -18.59 -0.15 26.30
N LEU A 346 -17.44 0.31 26.82
CA LEU A 346 -16.16 -0.36 26.60
C LEU A 346 -16.04 -1.69 27.36
N ALA A 347 -16.63 -1.80 28.56
CA ALA A 347 -16.72 -3.06 29.26
C ALA A 347 -17.54 -4.09 28.48
N SER A 348 -18.68 -3.65 27.93
CA SER A 348 -19.53 -4.49 27.07
C SER A 348 -18.82 -4.88 25.77
N PHE A 349 -18.12 -3.95 25.14
CA PHE A 349 -17.30 -4.21 23.96
C PHE A 349 -16.20 -5.25 24.27
N SER A 350 -15.47 -5.06 25.37
CA SER A 350 -14.43 -6.00 25.80
C SER A 350 -14.95 -7.41 26.03
N ALA A 351 -16.12 -7.53 26.68
CA ALA A 351 -16.73 -8.84 26.92
C ALA A 351 -17.16 -9.56 25.63
N ARG A 352 -17.57 -8.82 24.60
CA ARG A 352 -17.92 -9.41 23.29
C ARG A 352 -16.70 -9.83 22.49
N HIS A 353 -15.56 -9.15 22.70
CA HIS A 353 -14.35 -9.32 21.89
C HIS A 353 -13.17 -9.88 22.67
N ASP A 354 -13.39 -10.46 23.84
CA ASP A 354 -12.34 -11.12 24.63
C ASP A 354 -11.67 -12.23 23.81
N GLY A 355 -10.34 -12.13 23.68
CA GLY A 355 -9.54 -13.07 22.89
C GLY A 355 -9.60 -12.87 21.36
N HIS A 356 -10.44 -11.97 20.84
CA HIS A 356 -10.41 -11.65 19.41
C HIS A 356 -9.08 -10.98 19.03
N LEU A 357 -8.57 -11.37 17.88
CA LEU A 357 -7.37 -10.74 17.36
C LEU A 357 -7.69 -9.32 16.88
N CYS A 358 -6.81 -8.41 17.19
CA CYS A 358 -6.93 -7.03 16.74
C CYS A 358 -5.59 -6.43 16.35
N THR A 359 -5.64 -5.48 15.42
CA THR A 359 -4.52 -4.62 15.07
C THR A 359 -4.73 -3.25 15.71
N VAL A 360 -3.70 -2.72 16.37
CA VAL A 360 -3.75 -1.43 17.04
C VAL A 360 -2.79 -0.45 16.41
N GLU A 361 -3.34 0.66 15.96
CA GLU A 361 -2.64 1.73 15.29
C GLU A 361 -2.74 3.04 16.07
N LEU A 362 -1.59 3.66 16.32
CA LEU A 362 -1.48 5.02 16.84
C LEU A 362 -1.23 5.99 15.71
N ASN A 363 -2.00 7.06 15.66
CA ASN A 363 -1.73 8.20 14.81
C ASN A 363 -1.48 9.44 15.67
N GLN A 364 -0.20 9.77 15.84
CA GLN A 364 0.22 10.92 16.66
C GLN A 364 0.59 12.10 15.77
N HIS A 365 0.21 13.32 16.21
CA HIS A 365 0.41 14.56 15.43
C HIS A 365 1.88 14.81 15.04
N ASN A 366 2.85 14.35 15.84
CA ASN A 366 4.27 14.65 15.63
C ASN A 366 5.08 13.47 15.07
N VAL A 367 4.55 12.24 15.08
CA VAL A 367 5.31 11.03 14.71
C VAL A 367 4.68 10.29 13.53
N GLY A 368 3.41 10.61 13.21
CA GLY A 368 2.64 9.89 12.19
C GLY A 368 1.95 8.64 12.74
N ALA A 369 1.44 7.81 11.83
CA ALA A 369 0.80 6.56 12.19
C ALA A 369 1.84 5.45 12.32
N HIS A 370 1.76 4.69 13.40
CA HIS A 370 2.54 3.47 13.60
C HIS A 370 1.69 2.42 14.32
N ALA A 371 1.87 1.16 13.96
CA ALA A 371 1.21 0.08 14.66
C ALA A 371 1.91 -0.18 15.99
N ILE A 372 1.14 -0.29 17.06
CA ILE A 372 1.65 -0.79 18.36
C ILE A 372 1.82 -2.31 18.28
N GLY A 373 0.94 -2.97 17.52
CA GLY A 373 0.98 -4.39 17.31
C GLY A 373 -0.12 -4.86 16.36
N HIS A 374 0.12 -5.99 15.74
CA HIS A 374 -0.79 -6.69 14.85
C HIS A 374 -1.18 -8.03 15.48
N HIS A 375 -2.38 -8.49 15.20
CA HIS A 375 -2.89 -9.79 15.67
C HIS A 375 -2.74 -10.01 17.18
N LEU A 376 -2.96 -8.93 17.96
CA LEU A 376 -2.93 -8.99 19.42
C LEU A 376 -4.27 -9.49 19.93
N PRO A 377 -4.33 -10.55 20.77
CA PRO A 377 -5.58 -10.94 21.42
C PRO A 377 -6.05 -9.81 22.33
N LEU A 378 -7.25 -9.31 22.12
CA LEU A 378 -7.83 -8.29 22.98
C LEU A 378 -8.22 -8.90 24.31
N ALA A 379 -7.61 -8.46 25.40
CA ALA A 379 -7.95 -8.88 26.76
C ALA A 379 -8.98 -7.93 27.42
N GLY A 380 -9.05 -6.70 26.95
CA GLY A 380 -10.03 -5.75 27.43
C GLY A 380 -9.67 -4.29 27.16
N ILE A 381 -10.67 -3.45 27.33
CA ILE A 381 -10.54 -1.98 27.25
C ILE A 381 -11.24 -1.38 28.46
N THR A 382 -10.56 -0.54 29.19
CA THR A 382 -11.13 0.16 30.35
C THR A 382 -11.06 1.67 30.17
N TYR A 383 -11.98 2.38 30.81
CA TYR A 383 -12.02 3.84 30.82
C TYR A 383 -12.05 4.37 32.25
N GLU A 384 -11.15 5.27 32.57
CA GLU A 384 -11.12 6.00 33.80
C GLU A 384 -11.60 7.44 33.59
N SER A 385 -12.77 7.76 34.09
CA SER A 385 -13.45 9.05 33.83
C SER A 385 -12.72 10.23 34.45
N ALA A 386 -12.08 10.06 35.62
CA ALA A 386 -11.37 11.11 36.36
C ALA A 386 -10.15 11.62 35.57
N SER A 387 -9.38 10.74 34.97
CA SER A 387 -8.20 11.05 34.16
C SER A 387 -8.48 11.13 32.68
N ARG A 388 -9.70 10.79 32.23
CA ARG A 388 -10.07 10.58 30.83
C ARG A 388 -9.09 9.66 30.10
N THR A 389 -8.68 8.58 30.75
CA THR A 389 -7.72 7.64 30.23
C THR A 389 -8.39 6.35 29.80
N ILE A 390 -8.15 5.92 28.56
CA ILE A 390 -8.50 4.58 28.09
C ILE A 390 -7.25 3.72 28.17
N THR A 391 -7.38 2.53 28.76
CA THR A 391 -6.34 1.51 28.78
C THR A 391 -6.76 0.35 27.89
N LEU A 392 -5.98 0.10 26.85
CA LEU A 392 -6.09 -1.07 25.99
C LEU A 392 -5.25 -2.18 26.58
N MET A 393 -5.81 -3.35 26.75
CA MET A 393 -5.12 -4.53 27.29
C MET A 393 -5.15 -5.65 26.27
N PHE A 394 -3.98 -6.24 26.02
CA PHE A 394 -3.79 -7.32 25.06
C PHE A 394 -3.12 -8.50 25.75
N GLY A 395 -3.49 -9.71 25.39
CA GLY A 395 -3.05 -10.96 25.97
C GLY A 395 -4.20 -11.94 26.12
N LEU A 396 -3.93 -13.16 26.54
CA LEU A 396 -4.99 -14.13 26.79
C LEU A 396 -5.49 -13.97 28.23
N SER A 397 -6.79 -13.85 28.43
CA SER A 397 -7.43 -13.75 29.75
C SER A 397 -7.11 -14.96 30.66
N SER A 398 -6.72 -16.10 30.06
CA SER A 398 -6.33 -17.31 30.75
C SER A 398 -4.88 -17.29 31.31
N GLU A 399 -4.05 -16.27 30.97
CA GLU A 399 -2.68 -16.18 31.43
C GLU A 399 -2.45 -14.86 32.23
N PRO A 400 -2.78 -14.81 33.54
CA PRO A 400 -2.54 -13.64 34.36
C PRO A 400 -1.05 -13.37 34.49
N GLY A 401 -0.62 -12.16 34.14
CA GLY A 401 0.77 -11.69 34.24
C GLY A 401 1.48 -11.46 32.89
N ARG A 402 0.85 -11.69 31.77
CA ARG A 402 1.41 -11.46 30.42
C ARG A 402 0.49 -10.58 29.58
N HIS A 403 0.25 -9.37 30.07
CA HIS A 403 -0.55 -8.40 29.32
C HIS A 403 0.32 -7.24 28.85
N LEU A 404 0.22 -6.91 27.56
CA LEU A 404 0.64 -5.63 27.04
C LEU A 404 -0.49 -4.65 27.34
N SER A 405 -0.21 -3.54 28.02
CA SER A 405 -1.18 -2.47 28.19
C SER A 405 -0.69 -1.18 27.56
N HIS A 406 -1.61 -0.48 26.91
CA HIS A 406 -1.34 0.82 26.32
C HIS A 406 -2.36 1.85 26.80
N GLN A 407 -1.86 2.99 27.32
CA GLN A 407 -2.70 4.04 27.86
C GLN A 407 -2.86 5.21 26.89
N LEU A 408 -4.09 5.56 26.61
CA LEU A 408 -4.50 6.73 25.83
C LEU A 408 -5.04 7.76 26.78
N ARG A 409 -4.29 8.86 26.96
CA ARG A 409 -4.63 9.91 27.91
C ARG A 409 -5.42 11.05 27.25
N GLN A 410 -6.25 11.72 28.04
CA GLN A 410 -7.07 12.86 27.59
C GLN A 410 -7.95 12.50 26.40
N CYS A 411 -8.70 11.39 26.52
CA CYS A 411 -9.64 10.97 25.50
C CYS A 411 -10.76 11.98 25.31
N GLU A 412 -11.02 12.33 24.06
CA GLU A 412 -12.01 13.34 23.65
C GLU A 412 -13.27 12.70 23.08
N ALA A 413 -13.12 11.61 22.34
CA ALA A 413 -14.21 10.92 21.69
C ALA A 413 -13.86 9.46 21.39
N VAL A 414 -14.86 8.60 21.41
CA VAL A 414 -14.75 7.18 20.99
C VAL A 414 -15.85 6.87 19.99
N GLU A 415 -15.48 6.35 18.85
CA GLU A 415 -16.38 5.94 17.78
C GLU A 415 -16.30 4.44 17.59
N LEU A 416 -17.45 3.79 17.53
CA LEU A 416 -17.58 2.39 17.13
C LEU A 416 -18.10 2.33 15.70
N ILE A 417 -17.42 1.58 14.85
CA ILE A 417 -17.79 1.39 13.45
C ILE A 417 -18.21 -0.06 13.26
N THR A 418 -19.43 -0.27 12.78
CA THR A 418 -20.00 -1.58 12.47
C THR A 418 -20.16 -1.74 10.96
N ASP A 419 -20.10 -2.98 10.49
CA ASP A 419 -20.41 -3.32 9.10
C ASP A 419 -21.92 -3.28 8.82
N GLY A 420 -22.34 -3.58 7.59
CA GLY A 420 -23.73 -3.62 7.18
C GLY A 420 -24.58 -4.69 7.86
N HIS A 421 -23.97 -5.59 8.62
CA HIS A 421 -24.61 -6.65 9.42
C HIS A 421 -24.56 -6.34 10.93
N ASP A 422 -24.30 -5.08 11.30
CA ASP A 422 -24.15 -4.62 12.69
C ASP A 422 -22.99 -5.30 13.47
N ARG A 423 -22.01 -5.91 12.78
CA ARG A 423 -20.80 -6.45 13.42
C ARG A 423 -19.80 -5.35 13.64
N GLU A 424 -19.28 -5.27 14.85
CA GLU A 424 -18.29 -4.28 15.26
C GLU A 424 -16.95 -4.60 14.59
N GLN A 425 -16.40 -3.63 13.84
CA GLN A 425 -15.18 -3.82 13.05
C GLN A 425 -14.03 -2.95 13.59
N VAL A 426 -14.36 -1.74 14.04
CA VAL A 426 -13.34 -0.75 14.41
C VAL A 426 -13.77 0.02 15.63
N LEU A 427 -12.89 0.13 16.61
CA LEU A 427 -12.99 1.11 17.70
C LEU A 427 -11.96 2.20 17.45
N ARG A 428 -12.43 3.45 17.30
CA ARG A 428 -11.59 4.62 17.09
C ARG A 428 -11.63 5.53 18.31
N VAL A 429 -10.47 5.82 18.88
CA VAL A 429 -10.30 6.68 20.04
C VAL A 429 -9.58 7.95 19.63
N ARG A 430 -10.21 9.13 19.83
CA ARG A 430 -9.55 10.42 19.67
C ARG A 430 -9.06 10.91 21.04
N HIS A 431 -7.80 11.32 21.10
CA HIS A 431 -7.12 11.79 22.31
C HIS A 431 -6.16 12.95 22.00
N ALA A 432 -5.63 13.63 23.01
CA ALA A 432 -4.78 14.82 22.83
C ALA A 432 -3.56 14.62 21.94
N GLY A 433 -3.01 13.39 21.86
CA GLY A 433 -1.87 13.07 21.00
C GLY A 433 -2.24 12.73 19.54
N GLY A 434 -3.53 12.64 19.22
CA GLY A 434 -4.01 12.19 17.90
C GLY A 434 -5.21 11.26 18.01
N TYR A 435 -5.15 10.13 17.31
CA TYR A 435 -6.18 9.08 17.47
C TYR A 435 -5.54 7.68 17.40
N THR A 436 -6.23 6.75 18.05
CA THR A 436 -5.89 5.32 18.04
C THR A 436 -7.02 4.56 17.40
N ILE A 437 -6.68 3.58 16.59
CA ILE A 437 -7.63 2.68 15.94
C ILE A 437 -7.34 1.27 16.43
N VAL A 438 -8.39 0.59 16.90
CA VAL A 438 -8.38 -0.84 17.18
C VAL A 438 -9.23 -1.51 16.11
N LEU A 439 -8.59 -2.25 15.23
CA LEU A 439 -9.23 -3.01 14.15
C LEU A 439 -9.46 -4.43 14.66
N LEU A 440 -10.70 -4.89 14.65
CA LEU A 440 -11.06 -6.28 14.95
C LEU A 440 -10.87 -7.13 13.68
N GLU A 441 -10.30 -8.32 13.85
CA GLU A 441 -9.97 -9.25 12.76
C GLU A 441 -10.87 -10.47 12.75
#